data_1c7ac88305b5c4b04f0af37ddc90d5f3
#
_entry.id   1c7ac88305b5c4b04f0af37ddc90d5f3
#
_cell.length_a   1.000
_cell.length_b   1.000
_cell.length_c   1.000
_cell.angle_alpha   90.00
_cell.angle_beta   90.00
_cell.angle_gamma   90.00
#
_symmetry.space_group_name_H-M   'P 1'
#
loop_
_entity.id
_entity.type
_entity.pdbx_description
1 polymer ?
#
loop_
_entity_poly.entity_id
_entity_poly.type
_entity_poly.pdbx_seq_one_letter_code
_entity_poly.pdbx_strand_id
1 'polypeptide(L)' 'MSKKVYIFLADGFEDIEGLTVVDLMRRAGITVDTVSIKENKTVTTAHNITLETDRIFTETDFSDA' A
#
# COMPACT_ATOMS: atom_id res chain seq x y z
N MET A 1 12.32 1.78 -18.95
CA MET A 1 11.91 0.71 -18.04
C MET A 1 11.19 1.32 -16.84
N SER A 2 9.98 0.87 -16.57
CA SER A 2 9.21 1.42 -15.47
C SER A 2 9.57 0.73 -14.16
N LYS A 3 9.64 1.52 -13.08
CA LYS A 3 9.83 1.00 -11.74
C LYS A 3 8.48 0.92 -11.04
N LYS A 4 8.39 0.04 -10.06
CA LYS A 4 7.20 -0.09 -9.24
C LYS A 4 7.31 0.79 -8.00
N VAL A 5 6.21 1.37 -7.59
CA VAL A 5 6.11 2.14 -6.34
C VAL A 5 5.45 1.27 -5.28
N TYR A 6 6.00 1.27 -4.08
CA TYR A 6 5.43 0.56 -2.94
C TYR A 6 5.01 1.57 -1.89
N ILE A 7 3.81 1.39 -1.36
CA ILE A 7 3.30 2.26 -0.30
C ILE A 7 3.08 1.39 0.94
N PHE A 8 3.78 1.71 2.02
CA PHE A 8 3.70 0.96 3.26
C PHE A 8 2.53 1.45 4.11
N LEU A 9 1.70 0.53 4.54
CA LEU A 9 0.52 0.83 5.35
C LEU A 9 0.60 0.10 6.68
N ALA A 10 0.26 0.83 7.75
CA ALA A 10 0.17 0.28 9.10
C ALA A 10 -1.23 0.54 9.64
N ASP A 11 -1.63 -0.19 10.69
CA ASP A 11 -2.91 0.07 11.36
C ASP A 11 -2.94 1.52 11.83
N GLY A 12 -4.09 2.17 11.66
CA GLY A 12 -4.30 3.55 12.07
C GLY A 12 -3.88 4.59 11.04
N PHE A 13 -3.46 4.18 9.82
CA PHE A 13 -3.10 5.17 8.81
C PHE A 13 -4.32 5.97 8.37
N GLU A 14 -4.08 7.22 7.95
CA GLU A 14 -5.15 8.09 7.48
C GLU A 14 -5.62 7.66 6.10
N ASP A 15 -6.87 7.16 6.01
CA ASP A 15 -7.37 6.56 4.78
C ASP A 15 -7.43 7.56 3.61
N ILE A 16 -7.82 8.81 3.85
CA ILE A 16 -7.86 9.80 2.78
C ILE A 16 -6.45 10.08 2.26
N GLU A 17 -5.49 10.29 3.15
CA GLU A 17 -4.11 10.60 2.76
C GLU A 17 -3.44 9.41 2.09
N GLY A 18 -3.59 8.21 2.67
CA GLY A 18 -2.95 7.00 2.16
C GLY A 18 -3.56 6.52 0.85
N LEU A 19 -4.87 6.34 0.82
CA LEU A 19 -5.54 5.76 -0.34
C LEU A 19 -5.69 6.73 -1.50
N THR A 20 -5.76 8.03 -1.24
CA THR A 20 -5.81 9.04 -2.31
C THR A 20 -4.53 9.00 -3.13
N VAL A 21 -3.37 8.87 -2.48
CA VAL A 21 -2.09 8.77 -3.19
C VAL A 21 -2.06 7.53 -4.07
N VAL A 22 -2.52 6.38 -3.56
CA VAL A 22 -2.60 5.14 -4.34
C VAL A 22 -3.49 5.33 -5.57
N ASP A 23 -4.67 5.90 -5.37
CA ASP A 23 -5.62 6.12 -6.46
C ASP A 23 -5.06 7.05 -7.53
N LEU A 24 -4.49 8.19 -7.12
CA LEU A 24 -3.95 9.17 -8.07
C LEU A 24 -2.80 8.58 -8.87
N MET A 25 -1.91 7.84 -8.23
CA MET A 25 -0.78 7.21 -8.93
C MET A 25 -1.25 6.17 -9.93
N ARG A 26 -2.22 5.34 -9.55
CA ARG A 26 -2.75 4.31 -10.47
C ARG A 26 -3.46 4.94 -11.65
N ARG A 27 -4.18 6.04 -11.44
CA ARG A 27 -4.82 6.79 -12.53
C ARG A 27 -3.81 7.39 -13.49
N ALA A 28 -2.63 7.75 -12.99
CA ALA A 28 -1.53 8.27 -13.81
C ALA A 28 -0.77 7.18 -14.55
N GLY A 29 -1.15 5.92 -14.40
CA GLY A 29 -0.50 4.81 -15.08
C GLY A 29 0.73 4.29 -14.36
N ILE A 30 0.93 4.68 -13.11
CA ILE A 30 2.07 4.22 -12.29
C ILE A 30 1.70 2.89 -11.64
N THR A 31 2.61 1.93 -11.71
CA THR A 31 2.40 0.65 -11.02
C THR A 31 2.66 0.82 -9.52
N VAL A 32 1.62 0.64 -8.72
CA VAL A 32 1.68 0.84 -7.27
C VAL A 32 1.14 -0.39 -6.56
N ASP A 33 1.91 -0.91 -5.63
CA ASP A 33 1.45 -1.95 -4.70
C ASP A 33 1.40 -1.39 -3.29
N THR A 34 0.34 -1.71 -2.56
CA THR A 34 0.25 -1.43 -1.14
C THR A 34 0.90 -2.57 -0.36
N VAL A 35 1.61 -2.24 0.70
CA VAL A 35 2.38 -3.21 1.48
C VAL A 35 2.03 -3.07 2.95
N SER A 36 1.56 -4.15 3.57
CA SER A 36 1.35 -4.18 5.01
C SER A 36 2.69 -4.39 5.73
N ILE A 37 2.95 -3.60 6.77
CA ILE A 37 4.11 -3.81 7.63
C ILE A 37 3.86 -4.88 8.69
N LYS A 38 2.65 -5.42 8.73
CA LYS A 38 2.26 -6.50 9.66
C LYS A 38 2.59 -7.86 9.03
N GLU A 39 2.32 -8.92 9.78
CA GLU A 39 2.54 -10.30 9.32
C GLU A 39 1.45 -10.79 8.37
N ASN A 40 0.38 -10.03 8.19
CA ASN A 40 -0.72 -10.35 7.27
C ASN A 40 -1.09 -9.12 6.45
N LYS A 41 -1.90 -9.33 5.42
CA LYS A 41 -2.29 -8.26 4.49
C LYS A 41 -3.38 -7.34 5.02
N THR A 42 -4.01 -7.67 6.14
CA THR A 42 -5.14 -6.92 6.66
C THR A 42 -4.66 -5.71 7.45
N VAL A 43 -5.09 -4.52 7.04
CA VAL A 43 -4.75 -3.26 7.71
C VAL A 43 -6.03 -2.49 7.97
N THR A 44 -6.16 -1.92 9.17
CA THR A 44 -7.31 -1.13 9.57
C THR A 44 -6.94 0.35 9.64
N THR A 45 -7.72 1.19 8.97
CA THR A 45 -7.45 2.63 8.90
C THR A 45 -7.81 3.36 10.20
N ALA A 46 -7.48 4.66 10.25
CA ALA A 46 -7.85 5.53 11.34
C ALA A 46 -9.37 5.65 11.52
N HIS A 47 -10.13 5.43 10.46
CA HIS A 47 -11.59 5.47 10.48
C HIS A 47 -12.21 4.07 10.63
N ASN A 48 -11.42 3.11 11.11
CA ASN A 48 -11.86 1.74 11.38
C ASN A 48 -12.35 0.99 10.13
N ILE A 49 -11.80 1.34 8.99
CA ILE A 49 -12.07 0.63 7.73
C ILE A 49 -10.97 -0.40 7.52
N THR A 50 -11.36 -1.65 7.37
CA THR A 50 -10.40 -2.74 7.17
C THR A 50 -10.24 -3.02 5.68
N LEU A 51 -9.00 -3.11 5.22
CA LEU A 51 -8.69 -3.43 3.83
C LEU A 51 -7.60 -4.48 3.77
N GLU A 52 -7.46 -5.08 2.59
CA GLU A 52 -6.40 -6.04 2.33
C GLU A 52 -5.38 -5.40 1.39
N THR A 53 -4.12 -5.37 1.81
CA THR A 53 -3.04 -4.83 0.99
C THR A 53 -2.63 -5.84 -0.08
N ASP A 54 -1.87 -5.38 -1.06
CA ASP A 54 -1.40 -6.25 -2.15
C ASP A 54 -0.31 -7.20 -1.67
N ARG A 55 0.54 -6.76 -0.72
CA ARG A 55 1.71 -7.51 -0.29
C ARG A 55 1.95 -7.38 1.21
N ILE A 56 2.81 -8.26 1.72
CA ILE A 56 3.33 -8.21 3.10
C ILE A 56 4.81 -7.85 3.01
N PHE A 57 5.27 -6.95 3.87
CA PHE A 57 6.65 -6.44 3.85
C PHE A 57 7.68 -7.57 3.92
N THR A 58 7.50 -8.51 4.84
CA THR A 58 8.46 -9.60 5.05
C THR A 58 8.54 -10.61 3.91
N GLU A 59 7.55 -10.60 3.00
CA GLU A 59 7.46 -11.53 1.89
C GLU A 59 7.68 -10.85 0.53
N THR A 60 8.12 -9.60 0.53
CA THR A 60 8.23 -8.82 -0.70
C THR A 60 9.69 -8.53 -1.03
N ASP A 61 10.04 -8.75 -2.30
CA ASP A 61 11.32 -8.32 -2.86
C ASP A 61 11.12 -6.94 -3.48
N PHE A 62 11.85 -5.94 -2.96
CA PHE A 62 11.73 -4.56 -3.41
C PHE A 62 12.76 -4.16 -4.45
N SER A 63 13.42 -5.12 -5.08
CA SER A 63 14.50 -4.83 -6.03
C SER A 63 14.02 -4.05 -7.26
N ASP A 64 12.73 -4.07 -7.55
CA ASP A 64 12.12 -3.35 -8.67
C ASP A 64 11.54 -1.98 -8.29
N ALA A 65 11.79 -1.54 -7.08
CA ALA A 65 11.32 -0.23 -6.63
C ALA A 65 12.14 0.92 -7.23
#